data_d28f40b7838513cefd9ded009ebf13f6
#
_entry.id   d28f40b7838513cefd9ded009ebf13f6
#
_cell.length_a   1.000
_cell.length_b   1.000
_cell.length_c   1.000
_cell.angle_alpha   90.00
_cell.angle_beta   90.00
_cell.angle_gamma   90.00
#
_symmetry.space_group_name_H-M   'P 1'
#
loop_
_entity.id
_entity.type
_entity.pdbx_description
1 polymer ?
#
loop_
_entity_poly.entity_id
_entity_poly.type
_entity_poly.pdbx_seq_one_letter_code
_entity_poly.pdbx_strand_id
1 'polypeptide(L)'
;HYLHINSRGDVEPCIFVHFAVDNVKEKPLREILQSPFFKAIRARQPLDPNLLRPCMIIDHPEVLREICSEHHPYPTCEGAKTLVADLSEGLDEYAKEVARVLDPAWEKDFVAKGFVPKYID
;
A
#
# COMPACT_ATOMS: atom_id res chain seq x y z
N HIS A 1 10.04 3.40 -5.37
CA HIS A 1 9.67 2.11 -4.81
C HIS A 1 10.58 1.85 -3.60
N TYR A 2 10.03 1.53 -2.47
CA TYR A 2 10.76 1.09 -1.29
C TYR A 2 10.04 -0.12 -0.66
N LEU A 3 10.74 -0.81 0.20
CA LEU A 3 10.23 -1.89 1.01
C LEU A 3 10.80 -1.78 2.42
N HIS A 4 10.26 -2.52 3.34
CA HIS A 4 10.74 -2.61 4.70
C HIS A 4 11.11 -4.05 5.04
N ILE A 5 12.25 -4.25 5.67
CA ILE A 5 12.65 -5.54 6.25
C ILE A 5 12.68 -5.35 7.75
N ASN A 6 11.81 -6.05 8.47
CA ASN A 6 11.75 -5.93 9.92
C ASN A 6 12.88 -6.70 10.61
N SER A 7 12.98 -6.56 11.93
CA SER A 7 14.06 -7.18 12.72
C SER A 7 14.07 -8.72 12.67
N ARG A 8 12.96 -9.35 12.29
CA ARG A 8 12.86 -10.80 12.11
C ARG A 8 13.25 -11.26 10.71
N GLY A 9 13.38 -10.33 9.75
CA GLY A 9 13.69 -10.60 8.35
C GLY A 9 12.48 -10.71 7.43
N ASP A 10 11.27 -10.45 7.91
CA ASP A 10 10.08 -10.43 7.08
C ASP A 10 10.13 -9.23 6.13
N VAL A 11 9.76 -9.44 4.87
CA VAL A 11 9.79 -8.41 3.83
C VAL A 11 8.39 -7.85 3.65
N GLU A 12 8.21 -6.61 4.05
CA GLU A 12 6.94 -5.88 4.06
C GLU A 12 6.92 -4.84 2.92
N PRO A 13 5.74 -4.54 2.33
CA PRO A 13 5.64 -3.54 1.26
C PRO A 13 6.02 -2.13 1.70
N CYS A 14 5.79 -1.82 2.97
CA CYS A 14 5.96 -0.50 3.55
C CYS A 14 6.12 -0.65 5.06
N ILE A 15 6.76 0.31 5.71
CA ILE A 15 6.95 0.32 7.17
C ILE A 15 5.62 0.27 7.96
N PHE A 16 4.51 0.66 7.35
CA PHE A 16 3.18 0.64 7.99
C PHE A 16 2.30 -0.54 7.58
N VAL A 17 2.68 -1.28 6.54
CA VAL A 17 1.94 -2.47 6.07
C VAL A 17 2.59 -3.71 6.66
N HIS A 18 2.08 -4.15 7.80
CA HIS A 18 2.63 -5.27 8.58
C HIS A 18 2.12 -6.62 8.08
N PHE A 19 2.35 -6.88 6.79
CA PHE A 19 2.08 -8.15 6.11
C PHE A 19 3.26 -8.56 5.25
N ALA A 20 3.56 -9.86 5.24
CA ALA A 20 4.61 -10.43 4.42
C ALA A 20 4.20 -11.80 3.88
N VAL A 21 4.90 -12.26 2.84
CA VAL A 21 4.76 -13.62 2.30
C VAL A 21 6.05 -14.40 2.41
N ASP A 22 7.18 -13.71 2.57
CA ASP A 22 8.52 -14.30 2.58
C ASP A 22 9.46 -13.58 3.56
N ASN A 23 10.58 -14.27 3.89
CA ASN A 23 11.60 -13.81 4.81
C ASN A 23 12.99 -13.92 4.18
N VAL A 24 13.83 -12.90 4.39
CA VAL A 24 15.21 -12.86 3.81
C VAL A 24 16.15 -13.92 4.36
N LYS A 25 15.80 -14.57 5.48
CA LYS A 25 16.55 -15.69 6.01
C LYS A 25 16.31 -17.00 5.23
N GLU A 26 15.20 -17.06 4.48
CA GLU A 26 14.74 -18.25 3.75
C GLU A 26 14.94 -18.14 2.25
N LYS A 27 14.82 -16.91 1.69
CA LYS A 27 14.93 -16.66 0.25
C LYS A 27 15.72 -15.39 -0.03
N PRO A 28 16.44 -15.32 -1.17
CA PRO A 28 17.08 -14.09 -1.62
C PRO A 28 16.03 -12.98 -1.85
N LEU A 29 16.35 -11.74 -1.47
CA LEU A 29 15.47 -10.60 -1.64
C LEU A 29 14.96 -10.44 -3.08
N ARG A 30 15.81 -10.69 -4.08
CA ARG A 30 15.44 -10.62 -5.50
C ARG A 30 14.26 -11.56 -5.83
N GLU A 31 14.26 -12.75 -5.26
CA GLU A 31 13.21 -13.75 -5.47
C GLU A 31 11.91 -13.31 -4.75
N ILE A 32 12.03 -12.83 -3.52
CA ILE A 32 10.89 -12.31 -2.74
C ILE A 32 10.17 -11.20 -3.49
N LEU A 33 10.92 -10.27 -4.08
CA LEU A 33 10.37 -9.17 -4.88
C LEU A 33 9.69 -9.63 -6.18
N GLN A 34 9.95 -10.85 -6.64
CA GLN A 34 9.27 -11.46 -7.78
C GLN A 34 8.05 -12.31 -7.39
N SER A 35 7.72 -12.38 -6.10
CA SER A 35 6.53 -13.09 -5.63
C SER A 35 5.24 -12.50 -6.21
N PRO A 36 4.17 -13.31 -6.35
CA PRO A 36 2.86 -12.80 -6.79
C PRO A 36 2.34 -11.64 -5.94
N PHE A 37 2.59 -11.66 -4.63
CA PHE A 37 2.24 -10.60 -3.71
C PHE A 37 2.87 -9.25 -4.08
N PHE A 38 4.19 -9.19 -4.24
CA PHE A 38 4.88 -7.96 -4.63
C PHE A 38 4.57 -7.54 -6.07
N LYS A 39 4.36 -8.49 -6.98
CA LYS A 39 3.89 -8.20 -8.34
C LYS A 39 2.51 -7.54 -8.34
N ALA A 40 1.58 -8.04 -7.53
CA ALA A 40 0.25 -7.47 -7.40
C ALA A 40 0.28 -6.04 -6.85
N ILE A 41 1.14 -5.78 -5.86
CA ILE A 41 1.34 -4.42 -5.32
C ILE A 41 1.87 -3.48 -6.40
N ARG A 42 2.92 -3.88 -7.13
CA ARG A 42 3.49 -3.04 -8.20
C ARG A 42 2.51 -2.78 -9.33
N ALA A 43 1.72 -3.78 -9.71
CA ALA A 43 0.72 -3.64 -10.78
C ALA A 43 -0.38 -2.62 -10.45
N ARG A 44 -0.62 -2.34 -9.16
CA ARG A 44 -1.60 -1.36 -8.68
C ARG A 44 -1.02 0.04 -8.46
N GLN A 45 0.29 0.22 -8.70
CA GLN A 45 0.93 1.54 -8.56
C GLN A 45 0.86 2.34 -9.86
N PRO A 46 0.58 3.63 -9.79
CA PRO A 46 0.15 4.38 -8.61
C PRO A 46 -1.26 3.97 -8.19
N LEU A 47 -1.55 4.00 -6.89
CA LEU A 47 -2.88 3.65 -6.38
C LEU A 47 -3.96 4.64 -6.83
N ASP A 48 -3.56 5.88 -7.11
CA ASP A 48 -4.43 6.99 -7.47
C ASP A 48 -3.69 7.96 -8.40
N PRO A 49 -4.35 8.58 -9.37
CA PRO A 49 -3.77 9.71 -10.10
C PRO A 49 -3.38 10.88 -9.21
N ASN A 50 -4.08 11.08 -8.11
CA ASN A 50 -3.76 12.06 -7.09
C ASN A 50 -2.61 11.56 -6.19
N LEU A 51 -1.41 12.07 -6.40
CA LEU A 51 -0.22 11.65 -5.66
C LEU A 51 -0.17 12.13 -4.21
N LEU A 52 -1.13 12.94 -3.76
CA LEU A 52 -1.32 13.26 -2.34
C LEU A 52 -1.99 12.11 -1.57
N ARG A 53 -2.47 11.08 -2.28
CA ARG A 53 -3.16 9.91 -1.71
C ARG A 53 -2.43 8.60 -2.06
N PRO A 54 -1.17 8.40 -1.59
CA PRO A 54 -0.36 7.25 -1.98
C PRO A 54 -0.49 6.02 -1.07
N CYS A 55 -1.25 6.10 0.02
CA CYS A 55 -1.20 5.11 1.09
C CYS A 55 -2.30 4.03 0.94
N MET A 56 -1.89 2.76 0.94
CA MET A 56 -2.85 1.64 0.87
C MET A 56 -3.51 1.30 2.22
N ILE A 57 -3.26 2.09 3.27
CA ILE A 57 -3.97 1.94 4.55
C ILE A 57 -5.05 2.99 4.69
N ILE A 58 -4.68 4.27 4.55
CA ILE A 58 -5.57 5.39 4.87
C ILE A 58 -6.19 6.06 3.63
N ASP A 59 -5.60 5.88 2.45
CA ASP A 59 -6.13 6.46 1.22
C ASP A 59 -6.88 5.44 0.37
N HIS A 60 -6.40 4.19 0.34
CA HIS A 60 -6.92 3.10 -0.48
C HIS A 60 -6.98 1.78 0.30
N PRO A 61 -7.70 1.72 1.43
CA PRO A 61 -7.77 0.52 2.26
C PRO A 61 -8.36 -0.70 1.54
N GLU A 62 -9.22 -0.47 0.55
CA GLU A 62 -9.78 -1.52 -0.31
C GLU A 62 -8.68 -2.28 -1.07
N VAL A 63 -7.63 -1.59 -1.51
CA VAL A 63 -6.53 -2.22 -2.24
C VAL A 63 -5.75 -3.19 -1.35
N LEU A 64 -5.47 -2.81 -0.11
CA LEU A 64 -4.83 -3.70 0.85
C LEU A 64 -5.69 -4.94 1.14
N ARG A 65 -7.01 -4.76 1.32
CA ARG A 65 -7.94 -5.89 1.54
C ARG A 65 -7.95 -6.87 0.37
N GLU A 66 -8.02 -6.36 -0.85
CA GLU A 66 -7.98 -7.18 -2.07
C GLU A 66 -6.69 -7.99 -2.16
N ILE A 67 -5.54 -7.34 -1.97
CA ILE A 67 -4.23 -8.00 -2.00
C ILE A 67 -4.12 -9.07 -0.91
N CYS A 68 -4.58 -8.79 0.30
CA CYS A 68 -4.60 -9.76 1.39
C CYS A 68 -5.52 -10.94 1.09
N SER A 69 -6.68 -10.71 0.48
CA SER A 69 -7.63 -11.75 0.08
C SER A 69 -7.08 -12.64 -1.04
N GLU A 70 -6.35 -12.07 -2.00
CA GLU A 70 -5.80 -12.78 -3.15
C GLU A 70 -4.54 -13.59 -2.80
N HIS A 71 -3.66 -13.04 -1.96
CA HIS A 71 -2.31 -13.57 -1.73
C HIS A 71 -2.06 -14.13 -0.34
N HIS A 72 -3.00 -13.98 0.57
CA HIS A 72 -2.97 -14.52 1.94
C HIS A 72 -1.63 -14.27 2.68
N PRO A 73 -1.11 -13.03 2.72
CA PRO A 73 0.09 -12.75 3.46
C PRO A 73 -0.11 -12.98 4.96
N TYR A 74 0.96 -13.34 5.65
CA TYR A 74 0.91 -13.48 7.11
C TYR A 74 1.14 -12.13 7.80
N PRO A 75 0.45 -11.87 8.94
CA PRO A 75 0.66 -10.65 9.71
C PRO A 75 2.03 -10.68 10.40
N THR A 76 2.74 -9.57 10.37
CA THR A 76 4.06 -9.44 10.98
C THR A 76 4.03 -8.75 12.34
N CYS A 77 2.88 -8.23 12.76
CA CYS A 77 2.65 -7.74 14.12
C CYS A 77 1.24 -8.08 14.60
N GLU A 78 1.06 -8.05 15.91
CA GLU A 78 -0.25 -8.15 16.54
C GLU A 78 -1.14 -7.00 16.07
N GLY A 79 -2.39 -7.29 15.77
CA GLY A 79 -3.36 -6.31 15.30
C GLY A 79 -3.32 -6.00 13.80
N ALA A 80 -2.32 -6.46 13.03
CA ALA A 80 -2.27 -6.17 11.59
C ALA A 80 -3.54 -6.61 10.85
N LYS A 81 -4.13 -7.73 11.22
CA LYS A 81 -5.38 -8.23 10.62
C LYS A 81 -6.58 -7.32 10.82
N THR A 82 -6.59 -6.48 11.85
CA THR A 82 -7.71 -5.57 12.10
C THR A 82 -7.86 -4.53 10.99
N LEU A 83 -6.77 -4.17 10.32
CA LEU A 83 -6.80 -3.23 9.18
C LEU A 83 -7.64 -3.74 8.00
N VAL A 84 -7.70 -5.04 7.81
CA VAL A 84 -8.43 -5.68 6.71
C VAL A 84 -9.72 -6.35 7.15
N ALA A 85 -10.07 -6.25 8.41
CA ALA A 85 -11.27 -6.82 9.02
C ALA A 85 -12.02 -5.78 9.85
N ASP A 86 -11.78 -5.72 11.15
CA ASP A 86 -12.59 -4.95 12.11
C ASP A 86 -12.59 -3.43 11.83
N LEU A 87 -11.51 -2.88 11.30
CA LEU A 87 -11.36 -1.46 11.01
C LEU A 87 -11.76 -1.08 9.57
N SER A 88 -12.21 -2.03 8.75
CA SER A 88 -12.46 -1.80 7.33
C SER A 88 -13.44 -0.66 7.07
N GLU A 89 -14.57 -0.63 7.76
CA GLU A 89 -15.59 0.40 7.59
C GLU A 89 -15.07 1.79 7.99
N GLY A 90 -14.39 1.88 9.14
CA GLY A 90 -13.81 3.13 9.60
C GLY A 90 -12.71 3.65 8.68
N LEU A 91 -11.89 2.78 8.12
CA LEU A 91 -10.86 3.15 7.15
C LEU A 91 -11.47 3.62 5.83
N ASP A 92 -12.54 2.98 5.37
CA ASP A 92 -13.25 3.41 4.16
C ASP A 92 -13.86 4.81 4.31
N GLU A 93 -14.49 5.08 5.46
CA GLU A 93 -15.02 6.41 5.77
C GLU A 93 -13.90 7.46 5.87
N TYR A 94 -12.81 7.14 6.54
CA TYR A 94 -11.64 8.01 6.61
C TYR A 94 -11.06 8.32 5.22
N ALA A 95 -10.91 7.32 4.37
CA ALA A 95 -10.40 7.50 3.01
C ALA A 95 -11.29 8.42 2.17
N LYS A 96 -12.62 8.33 2.30
CA LYS A 96 -13.55 9.24 1.64
C LYS A 96 -13.39 10.68 2.12
N GLU A 97 -13.23 10.90 3.42
CA GLU A 97 -13.01 12.24 3.98
C GLU A 97 -11.67 12.84 3.50
N VAL A 98 -10.61 12.03 3.47
CA VAL A 98 -9.30 12.45 2.94
C VAL A 98 -9.41 12.83 1.46
N ALA A 99 -10.11 12.03 0.65
CA ALA A 99 -10.34 12.33 -0.76
C ALA A 99 -11.09 13.66 -0.95
N ARG A 100 -12.10 13.92 -0.13
CA ARG A 100 -12.88 15.15 -0.20
C ARG A 100 -12.02 16.41 -0.01
N VAL A 101 -10.96 16.31 0.78
CA VAL A 101 -10.04 17.42 1.04
C VAL A 101 -8.92 17.48 0.00
N LEU A 102 -8.30 16.34 -0.29
CA LEU A 102 -7.09 16.29 -1.10
C LEU A 102 -7.34 16.31 -2.60
N ASP A 103 -8.48 15.82 -3.09
CA ASP A 103 -8.76 15.84 -4.54
C ASP A 103 -8.93 17.25 -5.09
N PRO A 104 -9.70 18.17 -4.45
CA PRO A 104 -9.75 19.56 -4.90
C PRO A 104 -8.41 20.28 -4.78
N ALA A 105 -7.61 19.98 -3.75
CA ALA A 105 -6.28 20.56 -3.59
C ALA A 105 -5.33 20.09 -4.70
N TRP A 106 -5.37 18.80 -5.06
CA TRP A 106 -4.62 18.26 -6.16
C TRP A 106 -4.94 18.92 -7.50
N GLU A 107 -6.22 19.03 -7.82
CA GLU A 107 -6.67 19.71 -9.05
C GLU A 107 -6.20 21.15 -9.12
N LYS A 108 -6.40 21.91 -8.06
CA LYS A 108 -6.08 23.35 -8.00
C LYS A 108 -4.57 23.61 -8.01
N ASP A 109 -3.81 22.88 -7.21
CA ASP A 109 -2.42 23.21 -6.91
C ASP A 109 -1.40 22.48 -7.77
N PHE A 110 -1.82 21.41 -8.45
CA PHE A 110 -0.95 20.60 -9.31
C PHE A 110 -1.48 20.51 -10.74
N VAL A 111 -2.64 19.95 -10.96
CA VAL A 111 -3.18 19.71 -12.31
C VAL A 111 -3.39 21.01 -13.07
N ALA A 112 -4.07 21.99 -12.48
CA ALA A 112 -4.35 23.30 -13.08
C ALA A 112 -3.04 24.09 -13.37
N LYS A 113 -1.94 23.78 -12.69
CA LYS A 113 -0.61 24.37 -12.91
C LYS A 113 0.26 23.56 -13.89
N GLY A 114 -0.30 22.55 -14.54
CA GLY A 114 0.41 21.75 -15.55
C GLY A 114 1.39 20.73 -14.97
N PHE A 115 1.23 20.33 -13.71
CA PHE A 115 2.06 19.28 -13.13
C PHE A 115 1.80 17.93 -13.83
N VAL A 116 2.86 17.32 -14.32
CA VAL A 116 2.82 15.98 -14.90
C VAL A 116 3.67 15.06 -14.01
N PRO A 117 3.05 14.05 -13.38
CA PRO A 117 3.80 13.08 -12.59
C PRO A 117 4.83 12.36 -13.44
N LYS A 118 6.07 12.31 -13.00
CA LYS A 118 7.10 11.47 -13.61
C LYS A 118 7.16 10.19 -12.79
N TYR A 119 6.60 9.11 -13.34
CA TYR A 119 6.82 7.78 -12.79
C TYR A 119 8.18 7.29 -13.27
N ILE A 120 9.00 6.85 -12.35
CA ILE A 120 10.24 6.15 -12.69
C ILE A 120 9.83 4.69 -12.89
N ASP A 121 9.90 4.26 -14.13
CA ASP A 121 9.66 2.87 -14.54
C ASP A 121 10.71 1.91 -13.93
#